data_074f05bf6fe4c1d8b9382bd9ffb36cd6
#
_entry.id   074f05bf6fe4c1d8b9382bd9ffb36cd6
#
_cell.length_a   1.000
_cell.length_b   1.000
_cell.length_c   1.000
_cell.angle_alpha   90.00
_cell.angle_beta   90.00
_cell.angle_gamma   90.00
#
_symmetry.space_group_name_H-M   'P 1'
#
loop_
_entity.id
_entity.type
_entity.pdbx_description
1 polymer ?
#
loop_
_entity_poly.entity_id
_entity_poly.type
_entity_poly.pdbx_seq_one_letter_code
_entity_poly.pdbx_strand_id
1 'polypeptide(L)'
;MKRNLGLLLVTVFVTLTLCSVAARANNSVGPAAFEQLKTLVGEWEGTNSAGKVTVTYTMVSGESALMERLKSANEPEMITMYTVDGDHILITHYCSAGNQPQMKTETMTGKAEKYTFTLLRVNGMKSPNEGHMVGLVLTLSDKDHLTQEWTYEDKGKTLAEKFLFQRKPEKAATVVPAKN
;
A
#
# COMPACT_ATOMS: atom_id res chain seq x y z
N MET A 1 30.25 23.24 -81.92
CA MET A 1 30.24 23.70 -80.55
C MET A 1 29.26 22.81 -79.77
N LYS A 2 29.79 21.88 -78.97
CA LYS A 2 28.97 20.94 -78.19
C LYS A 2 29.06 21.38 -76.71
N ARG A 3 27.91 21.80 -76.11
CA ARG A 3 27.81 22.17 -74.69
C ARG A 3 27.49 20.93 -73.90
N ASN A 4 28.43 20.47 -73.07
CA ASN A 4 28.18 19.42 -72.09
C ASN A 4 27.48 20.02 -70.87
N LEU A 5 26.27 19.53 -70.60
CA LEU A 5 25.50 19.87 -69.42
C LEU A 5 25.80 18.84 -68.33
N GLY A 6 26.62 19.23 -67.37
CA GLY A 6 26.95 18.36 -66.25
C GLY A 6 25.81 18.38 -65.23
N LEU A 7 25.26 17.19 -64.98
CA LEU A 7 24.20 16.97 -63.99
C LEU A 7 24.83 16.79 -62.62
N LEU A 8 24.67 17.75 -61.71
CA LEU A 8 25.13 17.72 -60.33
C LEU A 8 24.12 16.96 -59.47
N LEU A 9 24.43 15.71 -59.09
CA LEU A 9 23.64 14.93 -58.16
C LEU A 9 23.98 15.38 -56.73
N VAL A 10 23.08 16.10 -56.10
CA VAL A 10 23.16 16.43 -54.66
C VAL A 10 22.54 15.29 -53.87
N THR A 11 23.37 14.46 -53.26
CA THR A 11 22.92 13.40 -52.34
C THR A 11 22.69 14.02 -50.95
N VAL A 12 21.45 14.20 -50.56
CA VAL A 12 21.09 14.63 -49.20
C VAL A 12 21.13 13.41 -48.28
N PHE A 13 22.15 13.34 -47.43
CA PHE A 13 22.19 12.38 -46.32
C PHE A 13 21.30 12.89 -45.20
N VAL A 14 20.12 12.29 -45.06
CA VAL A 14 19.25 12.46 -43.86
C VAL A 14 19.78 11.52 -42.79
N THR A 15 20.58 12.05 -41.87
CA THR A 15 20.96 11.33 -40.66
C THR A 15 19.80 11.32 -39.66
N LEU A 16 19.07 10.20 -39.60
CA LEU A 16 18.03 9.94 -38.60
C LEU A 16 18.72 9.68 -37.24
N THR A 17 18.82 10.72 -36.41
CA THR A 17 19.28 10.59 -35.04
C THR A 17 18.15 9.93 -34.26
N LEU A 18 18.23 8.60 -34.01
CA LEU A 18 17.40 7.90 -33.03
C LEU A 18 17.77 8.43 -31.64
N CYS A 19 16.95 9.35 -31.14
CA CYS A 19 17.00 9.75 -29.74
C CYS A 19 16.43 8.58 -28.93
N SER A 20 17.30 7.67 -28.47
CA SER A 20 16.93 6.62 -27.51
C SER A 20 16.58 7.31 -26.21
N VAL A 21 15.29 7.53 -25.97
CA VAL A 21 14.78 7.87 -24.64
C VAL A 21 14.93 6.62 -23.80
N ALA A 22 16.08 6.49 -23.12
CA ALA A 22 16.24 5.50 -22.07
C ALA A 22 15.19 5.83 -21.00
N ALA A 23 14.09 5.08 -20.98
CA ALA A 23 13.18 5.07 -19.86
C ALA A 23 14.00 4.66 -18.64
N ARG A 24 14.36 5.64 -17.79
CA ARG A 24 14.89 5.33 -16.47
C ARG A 24 13.79 4.56 -15.76
N ALA A 25 13.97 3.26 -15.62
CA ALA A 25 13.21 2.48 -14.66
C ALA A 25 13.44 3.16 -13.32
N ASN A 26 12.38 3.76 -12.78
CA ASN A 26 12.41 4.36 -11.46
C ASN A 26 12.55 3.19 -10.48
N ASN A 27 13.79 2.83 -10.11
CA ASN A 27 14.08 1.81 -9.11
C ASN A 27 13.79 2.36 -7.70
N SER A 28 12.68 3.07 -7.54
CA SER A 28 12.23 3.48 -6.22
C SER A 28 11.83 2.22 -5.43
N VAL A 29 12.25 2.15 -4.19
CA VAL A 29 12.13 0.99 -3.32
C VAL A 29 10.71 0.86 -2.77
N GLY A 30 9.96 1.97 -2.71
CA GLY A 30 8.56 1.99 -2.32
C GLY A 30 7.67 1.04 -3.13
N PRO A 31 7.76 0.99 -4.47
CA PRO A 31 7.04 0.00 -5.26
C PRO A 31 7.35 -1.45 -4.89
N ALA A 32 8.62 -1.80 -4.62
CA ALA A 32 8.98 -3.18 -4.23
C ALA A 32 8.42 -3.56 -2.85
N ALA A 33 8.40 -2.62 -1.91
CA ALA A 33 7.77 -2.80 -0.60
C ALA A 33 6.25 -2.93 -0.74
N PHE A 34 5.63 -2.15 -1.62
CA PHE A 34 4.19 -2.22 -1.88
C PHE A 34 3.78 -3.53 -2.56
N GLU A 35 4.58 -4.05 -3.51
CA GLU A 35 4.33 -5.38 -4.11
C GLU A 35 4.32 -6.49 -3.06
N GLN A 36 5.12 -6.36 -2.01
CA GLN A 36 5.05 -7.29 -0.89
C GLN A 36 3.76 -7.12 -0.08
N LEU A 37 3.28 -5.90 0.17
CA LEU A 37 2.00 -5.67 0.85
C LEU A 37 0.81 -6.21 0.06
N LYS A 38 0.87 -6.26 -1.28
CA LYS A 38 -0.17 -6.91 -2.12
C LYS A 38 -0.36 -8.39 -1.79
N THR A 39 0.66 -9.06 -1.24
CA THR A 39 0.52 -10.46 -0.80
C THR A 39 -0.45 -10.64 0.36
N LEU A 40 -0.82 -9.56 1.05
CA LEU A 40 -1.83 -9.58 2.11
C LEU A 40 -3.26 -9.75 1.60
N VAL A 41 -3.52 -9.52 0.29
CA VAL A 41 -4.88 -9.66 -0.29
C VAL A 41 -5.53 -10.97 0.14
N GLY A 42 -6.78 -10.86 0.60
CA GLY A 42 -7.58 -11.95 1.14
C GLY A 42 -8.18 -11.66 2.51
N GLU A 43 -8.75 -12.69 3.11
CA GLU A 43 -9.40 -12.62 4.43
C GLU A 43 -8.48 -13.20 5.51
N TRP A 44 -8.50 -12.53 6.66
CA TRP A 44 -7.73 -12.92 7.82
C TRP A 44 -8.63 -12.89 9.07
N GLU A 45 -8.38 -13.78 9.98
CA GLU A 45 -9.03 -13.79 11.28
C GLU A 45 -7.98 -13.80 12.39
N GLY A 46 -8.33 -13.20 13.51
CA GLY A 46 -7.41 -13.08 14.62
C GLY A 46 -8.07 -12.61 15.88
N THR A 47 -7.25 -12.17 16.80
CA THR A 47 -7.67 -11.68 18.11
C THR A 47 -6.90 -10.43 18.50
N ASN A 48 -7.51 -9.62 19.33
CA ASN A 48 -6.89 -8.57 20.12
C ASN A 48 -7.28 -8.73 21.60
N SER A 49 -7.00 -7.73 22.43
CA SER A 49 -7.37 -7.72 23.85
C SER A 49 -8.89 -7.80 24.08
N ALA A 50 -9.72 -7.33 23.13
CA ALA A 50 -11.19 -7.30 23.22
C ALA A 50 -11.87 -8.54 22.61
N GLY A 51 -11.14 -9.45 21.94
CA GLY A 51 -11.68 -10.69 21.39
C GLY A 51 -11.40 -10.91 19.92
N LYS A 52 -12.37 -11.48 19.20
CA LYS A 52 -12.22 -11.82 17.77
C LYS A 52 -12.23 -10.58 16.89
N VAL A 53 -11.32 -10.58 15.92
CA VAL A 53 -11.17 -9.54 14.90
C VAL A 53 -11.03 -10.21 13.54
N THR A 54 -11.58 -9.58 12.51
CA THR A 54 -11.33 -9.97 11.11
C THR A 54 -10.76 -8.80 10.34
N VAL A 55 -9.87 -9.09 9.41
CA VAL A 55 -9.38 -8.09 8.48
C VAL A 55 -9.44 -8.63 7.06
N THR A 56 -9.83 -7.77 6.12
CA THR A 56 -9.84 -8.09 4.68
C THR A 56 -8.98 -7.09 3.96
N TYR A 57 -8.05 -7.59 3.14
CA TYR A 57 -7.24 -6.77 2.25
C TYR A 57 -7.69 -6.93 0.81
N THR A 58 -7.85 -5.81 0.11
CA THR A 58 -8.31 -5.78 -1.29
C THR A 58 -7.54 -4.72 -2.08
N MET A 59 -7.10 -5.06 -3.28
CA MET A 59 -6.56 -4.06 -4.20
C MET A 59 -7.69 -3.20 -4.77
N VAL A 60 -7.48 -1.89 -4.83
CA VAL A 60 -8.43 -0.91 -5.35
C VAL A 60 -7.73 0.10 -6.26
N SER A 61 -8.50 0.99 -6.90
CA SER A 61 -7.97 2.09 -7.71
C SER A 61 -6.99 1.62 -8.80
N GLY A 62 -7.35 0.57 -9.56
CA GLY A 62 -6.49 0.02 -10.60
C GLY A 62 -5.17 -0.53 -10.03
N GLU A 63 -5.23 -1.18 -8.87
CA GLU A 63 -4.11 -1.78 -8.14
C GLU A 63 -3.05 -0.78 -7.62
N SER A 64 -3.39 0.50 -7.57
CA SER A 64 -2.50 1.54 -7.03
C SER A 64 -2.63 1.74 -5.52
N ALA A 65 -3.64 1.15 -4.89
CA ALA A 65 -3.86 1.22 -3.45
C ALA A 65 -4.30 -0.14 -2.89
N LEU A 66 -3.84 -0.47 -1.70
CA LEU A 66 -4.32 -1.62 -0.91
C LEU A 66 -5.26 -1.09 0.16
N MET A 67 -6.48 -1.59 0.17
CA MET A 67 -7.48 -1.26 1.18
C MET A 67 -7.55 -2.38 2.20
N GLU A 68 -7.40 -2.03 3.46
CA GLU A 68 -7.67 -2.87 4.62
C GLU A 68 -9.03 -2.50 5.21
N ARG A 69 -9.84 -3.50 5.54
CA ARG A 69 -11.09 -3.34 6.30
C ARG A 69 -11.00 -4.19 7.55
N LEU A 70 -10.96 -3.54 8.70
CA LEU A 70 -10.85 -4.18 10.01
C LEU A 70 -12.19 -4.14 10.72
N LYS A 71 -12.65 -5.29 11.20
CA LYS A 71 -13.89 -5.45 11.98
C LYS A 71 -13.56 -6.11 13.31
N SER A 72 -13.94 -5.46 14.38
CA SER A 72 -13.99 -6.03 15.73
C SER A 72 -15.45 -6.14 16.20
N ALA A 73 -15.67 -6.90 17.27
CA ALA A 73 -17.04 -7.14 17.77
C ALA A 73 -17.71 -5.88 18.33
N ASN A 74 -16.91 -4.95 18.87
CA ASN A 74 -17.40 -3.85 19.71
C ASN A 74 -17.13 -2.46 19.13
N GLU A 75 -16.58 -2.38 17.90
CA GLU A 75 -16.23 -1.11 17.26
C GLU A 75 -16.79 -1.05 15.84
N PRO A 76 -17.09 0.15 15.34
CA PRO A 76 -17.37 0.34 13.92
C PRO A 76 -16.23 -0.21 13.05
N GLU A 77 -16.59 -0.65 11.83
CA GLU A 77 -15.57 -1.04 10.84
C GLU A 77 -14.63 0.13 10.58
N MET A 78 -13.33 -0.15 10.59
CA MET A 78 -12.28 0.79 10.26
C MET A 78 -11.63 0.45 8.92
N ILE A 79 -11.15 1.46 8.22
CA ILE A 79 -10.47 1.30 6.93
C ILE A 79 -9.07 1.89 7.02
N THR A 80 -8.08 1.18 6.48
CA THR A 80 -6.75 1.72 6.26
C THR A 80 -6.40 1.61 4.77
N MET A 81 -6.01 2.73 4.17
CA MET A 81 -5.54 2.78 2.79
C MET A 81 -4.02 2.84 2.77
N TYR A 82 -3.38 1.92 2.06
CA TYR A 82 -1.94 1.88 1.84
C TYR A 82 -1.63 2.29 0.41
N THR A 83 -0.69 3.21 0.23
CA THR A 83 -0.26 3.74 -1.07
C THR A 83 1.25 3.94 -1.10
N VAL A 84 1.82 4.06 -2.30
CA VAL A 84 3.24 4.40 -2.49
C VAL A 84 3.41 5.92 -2.49
N ASP A 85 4.42 6.39 -1.78
CA ASP A 85 4.87 7.79 -1.79
C ASP A 85 6.41 7.82 -1.95
N GLY A 86 6.89 7.80 -3.19
CA GLY A 86 8.33 7.69 -3.49
C GLY A 86 8.93 6.39 -2.92
N ASP A 87 9.87 6.50 -2.00
CA ASP A 87 10.51 5.36 -1.32
C ASP A 87 9.83 4.99 0.01
N HIS A 88 8.63 5.48 0.23
CA HIS A 88 7.85 5.23 1.44
C HIS A 88 6.53 4.53 1.10
N ILE A 89 5.95 3.88 2.10
CA ILE A 89 4.53 3.53 2.11
C ILE A 89 3.80 4.54 2.99
N LEU A 90 2.78 5.16 2.43
CA LEU A 90 1.87 6.06 3.12
C LEU A 90 0.60 5.32 3.50
N ILE A 91 0.10 5.54 4.71
CA ILE A 91 -1.23 5.08 5.11
C ILE A 91 -2.13 6.24 5.52
N THR A 92 -3.43 6.08 5.26
CA THR A 92 -4.50 6.87 5.85
C THR A 92 -5.44 5.91 6.56
N HIS A 93 -5.54 6.06 7.88
CA HIS A 93 -6.42 5.25 8.70
C HIS A 93 -7.71 6.01 9.02
N TYR A 94 -8.86 5.44 8.69
CA TYR A 94 -10.20 5.96 8.99
C TYR A 94 -10.67 5.31 10.30
N CYS A 95 -10.39 6.01 11.39
CA CYS A 95 -10.56 5.51 12.76
C CYS A 95 -12.01 5.55 13.21
N SER A 96 -12.41 4.60 14.07
CA SER A 96 -13.69 4.61 14.77
C SER A 96 -13.91 5.87 15.63
N ALA A 97 -12.85 6.53 16.07
CA ALA A 97 -12.87 7.84 16.73
C ALA A 97 -13.36 8.99 15.83
N GLY A 98 -13.48 8.77 14.50
CA GLY A 98 -13.97 9.75 13.53
C GLY A 98 -12.88 10.66 12.96
N ASN A 99 -11.63 10.47 13.33
CA ASN A 99 -10.47 11.18 12.75
C ASN A 99 -9.71 10.29 11.76
N GLN A 100 -8.80 10.91 10.98
CA GLN A 100 -8.04 10.22 9.95
C GLN A 100 -6.54 10.49 10.11
N PRO A 101 -5.83 9.71 10.94
CA PRO A 101 -4.39 9.75 11.02
C PRO A 101 -3.75 9.34 9.70
N GLN A 102 -2.77 10.12 9.24
CA GLN A 102 -1.89 9.78 8.14
C GLN A 102 -0.51 9.48 8.69
N MET A 103 0.04 8.35 8.27
CA MET A 103 1.35 7.87 8.73
C MET A 103 2.17 7.41 7.53
N LYS A 104 3.48 7.38 7.66
CA LYS A 104 4.34 6.78 6.63
C LYS A 104 5.50 6.02 7.24
N THR A 105 6.07 5.12 6.44
CA THR A 105 7.30 4.42 6.81
C THR A 105 8.51 5.36 6.71
N GLU A 106 9.62 4.98 7.35
CA GLU A 106 10.94 5.45 6.97
C GLU A 106 11.22 5.08 5.51
N THR A 107 12.31 5.60 4.94
CA THR A 107 12.75 5.21 3.59
C THR A 107 12.94 3.70 3.52
N MET A 108 12.19 3.05 2.63
CA MET A 108 12.27 1.61 2.45
C MET A 108 13.49 1.24 1.61
N THR A 109 14.14 0.13 1.93
CA THR A 109 15.31 -0.39 1.20
C THR A 109 14.99 -1.66 0.40
N GLY A 110 13.72 -1.96 0.19
CA GLY A 110 13.21 -3.14 -0.51
C GLY A 110 12.09 -3.82 0.27
N LYS A 111 11.96 -5.13 0.04
CA LYS A 111 11.04 -5.97 0.81
C LYS A 111 11.48 -5.99 2.27
N ALA A 112 10.51 -5.94 3.17
CA ALA A 112 10.75 -5.97 4.61
C ALA A 112 9.74 -6.90 5.30
N GLU A 113 10.20 -7.63 6.30
CA GLU A 113 9.28 -8.39 7.16
C GLU A 113 8.46 -7.46 8.06
N LYS A 114 8.98 -6.26 8.32
CA LYS A 114 8.41 -5.29 9.25
C LYS A 114 8.31 -3.90 8.63
N TYR A 115 7.12 -3.31 8.70
CA TYR A 115 6.81 -1.96 8.27
C TYR A 115 6.45 -1.13 9.50
N THR A 116 7.24 -0.11 9.81
CA THR A 116 6.98 0.83 10.91
C THR A 116 6.46 2.14 10.35
N PHE A 117 5.25 2.50 10.72
CA PHE A 117 4.58 3.73 10.30
C PHE A 117 4.57 4.71 11.46
N THR A 118 4.99 5.94 11.20
CA THR A 118 4.99 7.05 12.15
C THR A 118 4.05 8.15 11.70
N LEU A 119 3.45 8.84 12.65
CA LEU A 119 2.47 9.88 12.40
C LEU A 119 3.06 11.04 11.60
N LEU A 120 2.35 11.47 10.55
CA LEU A 120 2.58 12.70 9.81
C LEU A 120 1.64 13.82 10.24
N ARG A 121 0.34 13.50 10.27
CA ARG A 121 -0.75 14.41 10.61
C ARG A 121 -2.04 13.66 10.89
N VAL A 122 -2.98 14.35 11.51
CA VAL A 122 -4.35 13.85 11.70
C VAL A 122 -5.35 14.81 11.09
N ASN A 123 -6.26 14.29 10.26
CA ASN A 123 -7.41 15.05 9.77
C ASN A 123 -8.64 14.75 10.65
N GLY A 124 -9.62 15.65 10.66
CA GLY A 124 -10.91 15.44 11.31
C GLY A 124 -10.89 15.50 12.83
N MET A 125 -9.82 15.99 13.46
CA MET A 125 -9.78 16.20 14.90
C MET A 125 -10.76 17.30 15.33
N LYS A 126 -11.55 17.04 16.37
CA LYS A 126 -12.50 17.99 16.96
C LYS A 126 -11.84 18.88 18.01
N SER A 127 -10.71 18.45 18.55
CA SER A 127 -9.89 19.22 19.49
C SER A 127 -8.42 18.82 19.39
N PRO A 128 -7.46 19.67 19.78
CA PRO A 128 -6.03 19.36 19.73
C PRO A 128 -5.60 18.15 20.57
N ASN A 129 -6.39 17.79 21.58
CA ASN A 129 -6.08 16.70 22.51
C ASN A 129 -7.02 15.48 22.30
N GLU A 130 -7.70 15.41 21.15
CA GLU A 130 -8.54 14.25 20.82
C GLU A 130 -7.67 13.02 20.60
N GLY A 131 -8.09 11.89 21.16
CA GLY A 131 -7.38 10.63 21.01
C GLY A 131 -7.30 10.17 19.54
N HIS A 132 -6.13 9.70 19.12
CA HIS A 132 -5.88 9.25 17.74
C HIS A 132 -4.73 8.24 17.67
N MET A 133 -4.65 7.51 16.56
CA MET A 133 -3.52 6.63 16.28
C MET A 133 -2.28 7.44 15.93
N VAL A 134 -1.15 7.10 16.53
CA VAL A 134 0.16 7.77 16.31
C VAL A 134 1.19 6.85 15.67
N GLY A 135 0.93 5.55 15.59
CA GLY A 135 1.85 4.59 14.99
C GLY A 135 1.20 3.25 14.67
N LEU A 136 1.80 2.56 13.72
CA LEU A 136 1.51 1.17 13.37
C LEU A 136 2.82 0.45 13.10
N VAL A 137 2.97 -0.75 13.67
CA VAL A 137 3.97 -1.71 13.23
C VAL A 137 3.25 -2.90 12.62
N LEU A 138 3.47 -3.12 11.32
CA LEU A 138 2.95 -4.24 10.56
C LEU A 138 4.08 -5.25 10.37
N THR A 139 3.89 -6.50 10.83
CA THR A 139 4.90 -7.56 10.70
C THR A 139 4.31 -8.73 9.90
N LEU A 140 4.96 -9.05 8.79
CA LEU A 140 4.64 -10.20 7.93
C LEU A 140 5.54 -11.36 8.38
N SER A 141 5.06 -12.18 9.33
CA SER A 141 5.85 -13.28 9.88
C SER A 141 6.09 -14.39 8.85
N ASP A 142 5.06 -14.68 8.05
CA ASP A 142 5.10 -15.57 6.88
C ASP A 142 3.89 -15.28 5.98
N LYS A 143 3.60 -16.16 5.02
CA LYS A 143 2.47 -15.99 4.08
C LYS A 143 1.08 -16.08 4.75
N ASP A 144 0.99 -16.66 5.93
CA ASP A 144 -0.26 -16.97 6.63
C ASP A 144 -0.38 -16.30 8.00
N HIS A 145 0.68 -15.64 8.50
CA HIS A 145 0.67 -14.96 9.79
C HIS A 145 1.10 -13.50 9.68
N LEU A 146 0.25 -12.64 10.20
CA LEU A 146 0.39 -11.19 10.20
C LEU A 146 0.18 -10.65 11.61
N THR A 147 0.98 -9.68 12.02
CA THR A 147 0.80 -8.93 13.26
C THR A 147 0.65 -7.46 12.96
N GLN A 148 -0.31 -6.81 13.59
CA GLN A 148 -0.44 -5.36 13.65
C GLN A 148 -0.27 -4.91 15.11
N GLU A 149 0.60 -3.92 15.35
CA GLU A 149 0.76 -3.29 16.65
C GLU A 149 0.47 -1.79 16.47
N TRP A 150 -0.73 -1.38 16.88
CA TRP A 150 -1.17 -0.01 16.81
C TRP A 150 -0.84 0.73 18.10
N THR A 151 -0.42 1.98 17.98
CA THR A 151 -0.21 2.89 19.11
C THR A 151 -1.23 4.01 19.04
N TYR A 152 -2.03 4.12 20.07
CA TYR A 152 -3.05 5.17 20.27
C TYR A 152 -2.55 6.16 21.32
N GLU A 153 -2.77 7.45 21.11
CA GLU A 153 -2.48 8.48 22.08
C GLU A 153 -3.77 9.23 22.45
N ASP A 154 -4.01 9.41 23.76
CA ASP A 154 -5.08 10.24 24.30
C ASP A 154 -4.54 11.03 25.49
N LYS A 155 -4.65 12.35 25.43
CA LYS A 155 -4.22 13.27 26.52
C LYS A 155 -2.79 13.00 27.02
N GLY A 156 -1.86 12.75 26.09
CA GLY A 156 -0.45 12.50 26.37
C GLY A 156 -0.16 11.10 26.95
N LYS A 157 -1.13 10.20 26.94
CA LYS A 157 -0.94 8.79 27.31
C LYS A 157 -1.01 7.92 26.08
N THR A 158 -0.07 7.03 25.93
CA THR A 158 -0.03 6.06 24.83
C THR A 158 -0.54 4.70 25.30
N LEU A 159 -1.32 4.05 24.45
CA LEU A 159 -1.80 2.68 24.61
C LEU A 159 -1.40 1.89 23.36
N ALA A 160 -0.87 0.70 23.55
CA ALA A 160 -0.56 -0.21 22.47
C ALA A 160 -1.63 -1.31 22.38
N GLU A 161 -2.12 -1.56 21.16
CA GLU A 161 -3.04 -2.65 20.86
C GLU A 161 -2.42 -3.57 19.84
N LYS A 162 -2.37 -4.86 20.16
CA LYS A 162 -1.77 -5.87 19.31
C LYS A 162 -2.82 -6.81 18.74
N PHE A 163 -2.78 -6.98 17.43
CA PHE A 163 -3.62 -7.90 16.66
C PHE A 163 -2.74 -9.01 16.10
N LEU A 164 -3.15 -10.25 16.32
CA LEU A 164 -2.51 -11.44 15.77
C LEU A 164 -3.47 -12.07 14.77
N PHE A 165 -3.08 -12.10 13.50
CA PHE A 165 -3.93 -12.59 12.42
C PHE A 165 -3.35 -13.85 11.77
N GLN A 166 -4.24 -14.76 11.41
CA GLN A 166 -3.99 -15.90 10.56
C GLN A 166 -4.84 -15.77 9.29
N ARG A 167 -4.25 -16.11 8.14
CA ARG A 167 -4.96 -16.11 6.85
C ARG A 167 -6.05 -17.16 6.87
N LYS A 168 -7.25 -16.76 6.43
CA LYS A 168 -8.33 -17.72 6.22
C LYS A 168 -8.06 -18.51 4.93
N PRO A 169 -8.30 -19.83 4.93
CA PRO A 169 -8.24 -20.61 3.70
C PRO A 169 -9.18 -20.01 2.65
N GLU A 170 -8.72 -19.91 1.43
CA GLU A 170 -9.56 -19.52 0.31
C GLU A 170 -10.72 -20.53 0.20
N LYS A 171 -11.96 -20.04 0.19
CA LYS A 171 -13.13 -20.91 0.00
C LYS A 171 -12.99 -21.55 -1.37
N ALA A 172 -12.88 -22.89 -1.41
CA ALA A 172 -12.91 -23.63 -2.65
C ALA A 172 -14.11 -23.16 -3.48
N ALA A 173 -13.86 -22.69 -4.70
CA ALA A 173 -14.90 -22.29 -5.62
C ALA A 173 -15.89 -23.45 -5.75
N THR A 174 -17.15 -23.24 -5.35
CA THR A 174 -18.20 -24.24 -5.54
C THR A 174 -18.39 -24.39 -7.03
N VAL A 175 -17.88 -25.48 -7.59
CA VAL A 175 -18.12 -25.84 -9.00
C VAL A 175 -19.61 -26.10 -9.12
N VAL A 176 -20.35 -25.14 -9.66
CA VAL A 176 -21.76 -25.36 -10.04
C VAL A 176 -21.73 -26.31 -11.24
N PRO A 177 -22.26 -27.55 -11.13
CA PRO A 177 -22.30 -28.45 -12.28
C PRO A 177 -23.13 -27.81 -13.39
N ALA A 178 -22.58 -27.77 -14.61
CA ALA A 178 -23.31 -27.34 -15.78
C ALA A 178 -24.59 -28.19 -15.89
N LYS A 179 -25.75 -27.54 -15.92
CA LYS A 179 -27.01 -28.22 -16.25
C LYS A 179 -26.94 -28.58 -17.74
N ASN A 180 -26.90 -29.90 -18.04
CA ASN A 180 -27.13 -30.44 -19.37
C ASN A 180 -28.59 -30.20 -19.77
#